data_e1c3bb863c57d4a9e1836ccd447b0b5a
#
_entry.id   e1c3bb863c57d4a9e1836ccd447b0b5a
#
_cell.length_a   1.000
_cell.length_b   1.000
_cell.length_c   1.000
_cell.angle_alpha   90.00
_cell.angle_beta   90.00
_cell.angle_gamma   90.00
#
_symmetry.space_group_name_H-M   'P 1'
#
loop_
_entity.id
_entity.type
_entity.pdbx_description
1 polymer ?
#
loop_
_entity_poly.entity_id
_entity_poly.type
_entity_poly.pdbx_seq_one_letter_code
_entity_poly.pdbx_strand_id
1 'polypeptide(L)'
;MWNGILENGQKAKDGLYKYYLTAKDDNGNESRIESLKVYVDNTAPEIDLIQPAAGAKIFGAGNKPKIKFVQSGSVEDLWQAHITNSKGEKVKTYSWKNSSPLTIEWDGKNDNGAPVDEGVYSYKIEAIDRSGNKNEQTEVTNIIYDAIPRSVNMLVKESPFSPNGDGIRDTLTISTVMPNSSGLEKWEICILDASSKSQKSYLGTTKAPDEIIFDGTNESGLKLLDGDYKVTFKAMFNNGQEAVISRNITIDNTEKGKVWIARRKFYQISMRMVW
;
A
#
# COMPACT_ATOMS: atom_id res chain seq x y z
N MET A 1 24.07 -51.85 -5.39
CA MET A 1 22.81 -51.14 -5.65
C MET A 1 23.05 -50.18 -6.82
N TRP A 2 22.21 -50.20 -7.86
CA TRP A 2 22.36 -49.24 -8.97
C TRP A 2 21.98 -47.81 -8.48
N ASN A 3 22.78 -46.84 -8.85
CA ASN A 3 22.66 -45.43 -8.41
C ASN A 3 22.25 -44.50 -9.55
N GLY A 4 21.70 -45.03 -10.65
CA GLY A 4 21.29 -44.23 -11.80
C GLY A 4 22.42 -43.87 -12.77
N ILE A 5 23.63 -44.45 -12.58
CA ILE A 5 24.76 -44.27 -13.49
C ILE A 5 24.85 -45.46 -14.44
N LEU A 6 25.01 -45.19 -15.72
CA LEU A 6 25.23 -46.17 -16.77
C LEU A 6 26.70 -46.63 -16.78
N GLU A 7 26.99 -47.76 -17.46
CA GLU A 7 28.35 -48.28 -17.56
C GLU A 7 29.35 -47.28 -18.18
N ASN A 8 28.87 -46.40 -19.04
CA ASN A 8 29.69 -45.35 -19.65
C ASN A 8 29.93 -44.15 -18.75
N GLY A 9 29.49 -44.19 -17.48
CA GLY A 9 29.63 -43.11 -16.50
C GLY A 9 28.59 -41.98 -16.61
N GLN A 10 27.66 -42.03 -17.56
CA GLN A 10 26.60 -41.03 -17.72
C GLN A 10 25.43 -41.36 -16.81
N LYS A 11 24.69 -40.31 -16.39
CA LYS A 11 23.38 -40.47 -15.73
C LYS A 11 22.38 -41.11 -16.69
N ALA A 12 21.60 -42.07 -16.19
CA ALA A 12 20.48 -42.63 -16.92
C ALA A 12 19.46 -41.51 -17.21
N LYS A 13 18.87 -41.49 -18.40
CA LYS A 13 17.80 -40.55 -18.77
C LYS A 13 16.54 -40.86 -17.99
N ASP A 14 15.69 -39.89 -17.86
CA ASP A 14 14.36 -40.06 -17.26
C ASP A 14 13.59 -41.16 -18.02
N GLY A 15 12.94 -42.03 -17.27
CA GLY A 15 12.18 -43.12 -17.85
C GLY A 15 12.07 -44.35 -16.98
N LEU A 16 11.40 -45.33 -17.55
CA LEU A 16 11.14 -46.61 -16.91
C LEU A 16 12.25 -47.64 -17.26
N TYR A 17 12.92 -48.11 -16.24
CA TYR A 17 13.94 -49.15 -16.32
C TYR A 17 13.41 -50.47 -15.72
N LYS A 18 13.94 -51.60 -16.20
CA LYS A 18 13.63 -52.92 -15.68
C LYS A 18 14.87 -53.55 -15.09
N TYR A 19 14.76 -54.09 -13.91
CA TYR A 19 15.81 -54.85 -13.25
C TYR A 19 15.55 -56.35 -13.46
N TYR A 20 16.53 -57.06 -13.93
CA TYR A 20 16.47 -58.50 -14.10
C TYR A 20 17.48 -59.15 -13.17
N LEU A 21 17.03 -60.16 -12.43
CA LEU A 21 17.90 -61.04 -11.66
C LEU A 21 17.99 -62.37 -12.37
N THR A 22 19.22 -62.85 -12.65
CA THR A 22 19.48 -64.14 -13.20
C THR A 22 20.28 -64.97 -12.17
N ALA A 23 19.84 -66.17 -11.83
CA ALA A 23 20.55 -67.07 -10.98
C ALA A 23 20.90 -68.35 -11.81
N LYS A 24 22.10 -68.85 -11.60
CA LYS A 24 22.55 -70.06 -12.24
C LYS A 24 23.02 -71.03 -11.15
N ASP A 25 22.57 -72.29 -11.21
CA ASP A 25 23.04 -73.36 -10.31
C ASP A 25 24.33 -74.04 -10.85
N ASP A 26 24.93 -74.92 -10.03
CA ASP A 26 26.13 -75.60 -10.35
C ASP A 26 25.98 -76.61 -11.51
N ASN A 27 24.75 -76.97 -11.87
CA ASN A 27 24.41 -77.86 -12.99
C ASN A 27 24.12 -77.04 -14.30
N GLY A 28 24.23 -75.71 -14.25
CA GLY A 28 24.06 -74.88 -15.43
C GLY A 28 22.62 -74.45 -15.68
N ASN A 29 21.67 -74.80 -14.81
CA ASN A 29 20.31 -74.36 -14.95
C ASN A 29 20.20 -72.83 -14.60
N GLU A 30 19.59 -72.09 -15.46
CA GLU A 30 19.38 -70.64 -15.28
C GLU A 30 17.91 -70.33 -14.98
N SER A 31 17.68 -69.52 -13.95
CA SER A 31 16.39 -68.92 -13.72
C SER A 31 16.48 -67.40 -13.95
N ARG A 32 15.51 -66.84 -14.65
CA ARG A 32 15.39 -65.41 -14.88
C ARG A 32 14.14 -64.95 -14.17
N ILE A 33 14.32 -64.02 -13.28
CA ILE A 33 13.21 -63.36 -12.62
C ILE A 33 13.15 -61.92 -13.18
N GLU A 34 12.08 -61.60 -13.85
CA GLU A 34 11.77 -60.17 -14.14
C GLU A 34 11.38 -59.54 -12.81
N SER A 35 12.24 -58.68 -12.30
CA SER A 35 11.99 -58.06 -11.04
C SER A 35 11.45 -56.64 -11.22
N LEU A 36 11.62 -55.76 -10.40
CA LEU A 36 10.99 -54.48 -10.20
C LEU A 36 11.19 -53.50 -11.37
N LYS A 37 10.17 -52.73 -11.64
CA LYS A 37 10.25 -51.50 -12.43
C LYS A 37 10.88 -50.41 -11.58
N VAL A 38 11.87 -49.71 -12.12
CA VAL A 38 12.55 -48.59 -11.50
C VAL A 38 12.33 -47.38 -12.40
N TYR A 39 11.80 -46.30 -11.84
CA TYR A 39 11.69 -45.01 -12.54
C TYR A 39 12.91 -44.18 -12.21
N VAL A 40 13.56 -43.66 -13.24
CA VAL A 40 14.58 -42.61 -13.13
C VAL A 40 13.93 -41.31 -13.47
N ASP A 41 14.11 -40.34 -12.62
CA ASP A 41 13.63 -38.99 -12.78
C ASP A 41 14.70 -38.01 -12.28
N ASN A 42 15.21 -37.19 -13.18
CA ASN A 42 16.22 -36.15 -12.92
C ASN A 42 15.64 -34.74 -13.12
N THR A 43 14.34 -34.66 -13.44
CA THR A 43 13.69 -33.40 -13.76
C THR A 43 13.23 -32.76 -12.46
N ALA A 44 13.77 -31.57 -12.17
CA ALA A 44 13.37 -30.82 -11.00
C ALA A 44 11.97 -30.16 -11.19
N PRO A 45 11.22 -29.94 -10.11
CA PRO A 45 10.01 -29.11 -10.15
C PRO A 45 10.26 -27.71 -10.74
N GLU A 46 9.39 -27.25 -11.61
CA GLU A 46 9.47 -25.93 -12.25
C GLU A 46 8.52 -24.95 -11.59
N ILE A 47 8.97 -23.72 -11.35
CA ILE A 47 8.18 -22.64 -10.79
C ILE A 47 8.48 -21.34 -11.51
N ASP A 48 7.44 -20.66 -11.95
CA ASP A 48 7.46 -19.28 -12.41
C ASP A 48 6.79 -18.40 -11.35
N LEU A 49 7.56 -17.47 -10.76
CA LEU A 49 7.11 -16.53 -9.75
C LEU A 49 7.38 -15.12 -10.21
N ILE A 50 6.32 -14.39 -10.56
CA ILE A 50 6.42 -13.00 -11.00
C ILE A 50 6.71 -12.12 -9.81
N GLN A 51 7.86 -11.41 -9.85
CA GLN A 51 8.25 -10.47 -8.80
C GLN A 51 7.28 -9.27 -8.77
N PRO A 52 6.65 -8.97 -7.63
CA PRO A 52 5.84 -7.75 -7.51
C PRO A 52 6.71 -6.50 -7.73
N ALA A 53 6.16 -5.48 -8.36
CA ALA A 53 6.82 -4.18 -8.45
C ALA A 53 7.12 -3.62 -7.04
N ALA A 54 8.17 -2.81 -6.90
CA ALA A 54 8.60 -2.30 -5.60
C ALA A 54 7.48 -1.64 -4.79
N GLY A 55 6.67 -0.78 -5.43
CA GLY A 55 5.53 -0.14 -4.78
C GLY A 55 4.37 -1.08 -4.42
N ALA A 56 4.28 -2.26 -5.05
CA ALA A 56 3.31 -3.30 -4.72
C ALA A 56 3.76 -4.20 -3.56
N LYS A 57 5.03 -4.11 -3.14
CA LYS A 57 5.55 -4.84 -1.98
C LYS A 57 5.23 -4.16 -0.64
N ILE A 58 4.67 -2.95 -0.65
CA ILE A 58 4.26 -2.21 0.54
C ILE A 58 2.73 -2.22 0.58
N PHE A 59 2.17 -2.80 1.64
CA PHE A 59 0.72 -2.98 1.78
C PHE A 59 0.31 -2.98 3.25
N GLY A 60 -0.98 -2.99 3.53
CA GLY A 60 -1.54 -3.16 4.88
C GLY A 60 -2.75 -2.28 5.15
N ALA A 61 -3.05 -1.27 4.30
CA ALA A 61 -4.16 -0.37 4.54
C ALA A 61 -4.83 0.11 3.25
N GLY A 62 -5.97 0.77 3.40
CA GLY A 62 -6.68 1.50 2.35
C GLY A 62 -6.88 0.69 1.06
N ASN A 63 -6.34 1.17 -0.04
CA ASN A 63 -6.44 0.54 -1.35
C ASN A 63 -5.39 -0.55 -1.63
N LYS A 64 -4.47 -0.80 -0.68
CA LYS A 64 -3.48 -1.88 -0.72
C LYS A 64 -3.60 -2.82 0.49
N PRO A 65 -4.77 -3.44 0.74
CA PRO A 65 -5.00 -4.26 1.93
C PRO A 65 -4.27 -5.61 1.88
N LYS A 66 -3.77 -6.01 0.72
CA LYS A 66 -3.14 -7.31 0.47
C LYS A 66 -2.02 -7.19 -0.54
N ILE A 67 -1.04 -8.11 -0.46
CA ILE A 67 -0.06 -8.35 -1.52
C ILE A 67 -0.45 -9.61 -2.30
N LYS A 68 -0.24 -9.58 -3.62
CA LYS A 68 -0.50 -10.71 -4.52
C LYS A 68 0.79 -11.34 -5.02
N PHE A 69 0.88 -12.67 -4.93
CA PHE A 69 1.95 -13.46 -5.51
C PHE A 69 1.41 -14.22 -6.71
N VAL A 70 1.80 -13.78 -7.90
CA VAL A 70 1.40 -14.41 -9.17
C VAL A 70 2.43 -15.48 -9.49
N GLN A 71 1.98 -16.74 -9.54
CA GLN A 71 2.85 -17.89 -9.72
C GLN A 71 2.14 -19.00 -10.49
N SER A 72 2.95 -19.84 -11.14
CA SER A 72 2.54 -21.09 -11.79
C SER A 72 3.73 -22.07 -11.77
N GLY A 73 3.47 -23.34 -11.88
CA GLY A 73 4.53 -24.34 -11.85
C GLY A 73 4.06 -25.72 -12.32
N SER A 74 4.97 -26.69 -12.32
CA SER A 74 4.68 -28.07 -12.60
C SER A 74 3.69 -28.69 -11.59
N VAL A 75 3.08 -29.80 -11.96
CA VAL A 75 2.22 -30.58 -11.06
C VAL A 75 3.09 -31.51 -10.24
N GLU A 76 3.20 -31.22 -8.94
CA GLU A 76 4.02 -31.99 -8.01
C GLU A 76 3.16 -32.64 -6.91
N ASP A 77 3.73 -33.61 -6.21
CA ASP A 77 3.10 -34.24 -5.04
C ASP A 77 2.79 -33.20 -3.96
N LEU A 78 3.74 -32.28 -3.73
CA LEU A 78 3.58 -31.22 -2.72
C LEU A 78 4.44 -30.03 -3.07
N TRP A 79 3.77 -28.91 -3.30
CA TRP A 79 4.34 -27.57 -3.19
C TRP A 79 4.09 -27.02 -1.80
N GLN A 80 5.09 -26.36 -1.23
CA GLN A 80 4.96 -25.59 0.00
C GLN A 80 5.47 -24.17 -0.21
N ALA A 81 4.74 -23.20 0.35
CA ALA A 81 5.19 -21.83 0.40
C ALA A 81 5.03 -21.26 1.81
N HIS A 82 5.95 -20.39 2.18
CA HIS A 82 6.01 -19.80 3.50
C HIS A 82 6.22 -18.29 3.40
N ILE A 83 5.53 -17.57 4.28
CA ILE A 83 5.87 -16.19 4.57
C ILE A 83 6.65 -16.20 5.89
N THR A 84 7.80 -15.54 5.90
CA THR A 84 8.69 -15.45 7.07
C THR A 84 8.90 -13.98 7.45
N ASN A 85 9.03 -13.73 8.74
CA ASN A 85 9.41 -12.42 9.25
C ASN A 85 10.94 -12.20 9.16
N SER A 86 11.42 -11.04 9.56
CA SER A 86 12.85 -10.68 9.55
C SER A 86 13.74 -11.57 10.44
N LYS A 87 13.15 -12.33 11.36
CA LYS A 87 13.87 -13.31 12.22
C LYS A 87 13.92 -14.71 11.58
N GLY A 88 13.30 -14.90 10.41
CA GLY A 88 13.19 -16.21 9.76
C GLY A 88 12.06 -17.10 10.30
N GLU A 89 11.20 -16.59 11.17
CA GLU A 89 10.05 -17.32 11.73
C GLU A 89 8.93 -17.38 10.69
N LYS A 90 8.39 -18.57 10.45
CA LYS A 90 7.26 -18.79 9.53
C LYS A 90 5.98 -18.24 10.17
N VAL A 91 5.32 -17.31 9.51
CA VAL A 91 4.06 -16.72 9.96
C VAL A 91 2.87 -17.23 9.18
N LYS A 92 3.05 -17.60 7.91
CA LYS A 92 2.00 -18.12 7.04
C LYS A 92 2.53 -19.25 6.17
N THR A 93 1.72 -20.31 6.01
CA THR A 93 2.05 -21.48 5.20
C THR A 93 0.94 -21.74 4.19
N TYR A 94 1.34 -22.06 2.96
CA TYR A 94 0.46 -22.51 1.89
C TYR A 94 0.96 -23.85 1.38
N SER A 95 0.06 -24.71 0.89
CA SER A 95 0.42 -25.99 0.31
C SER A 95 -0.54 -26.40 -0.80
N TRP A 96 0.01 -27.05 -1.83
CA TRP A 96 -0.72 -27.62 -2.95
C TRP A 96 -0.27 -29.07 -3.13
N LYS A 97 -1.22 -29.99 -3.04
CA LYS A 97 -0.96 -31.42 -3.16
C LYS A 97 -1.43 -31.94 -4.50
N ASN A 98 -0.57 -32.68 -5.20
CA ASN A 98 -0.85 -33.27 -6.51
C ASN A 98 -1.38 -32.24 -7.52
N SER A 99 -0.83 -31.03 -7.48
CA SER A 99 -1.29 -29.90 -8.31
C SER A 99 -0.18 -28.87 -8.47
N SER A 100 -0.35 -27.97 -9.45
CA SER A 100 0.47 -26.79 -9.59
C SER A 100 0.15 -25.76 -8.49
N PRO A 101 1.12 -24.94 -8.08
CA PRO A 101 0.89 -23.86 -7.14
C PRO A 101 0.01 -22.78 -7.79
N LEU A 102 -0.96 -22.26 -7.03
CA LEU A 102 -1.87 -21.23 -7.48
C LEU A 102 -1.40 -19.85 -7.02
N THR A 103 -1.78 -18.82 -7.78
CA THR A 103 -1.70 -17.43 -7.33
C THR A 103 -2.37 -17.27 -5.98
N ILE A 104 -1.72 -16.57 -5.06
CA ILE A 104 -2.24 -16.28 -3.71
C ILE A 104 -2.22 -14.80 -3.40
N GLU A 105 -3.01 -14.43 -2.40
CA GLU A 105 -2.97 -13.11 -1.77
C GLU A 105 -2.71 -13.27 -0.27
N TRP A 106 -1.92 -12.35 0.30
CA TRP A 106 -1.67 -12.30 1.73
C TRP A 106 -2.11 -10.95 2.30
N ASP A 107 -2.90 -11.00 3.36
CA ASP A 107 -3.53 -9.85 4.03
C ASP A 107 -2.85 -9.45 5.36
N GLY A 108 -1.61 -9.92 5.60
CA GLY A 108 -0.89 -9.65 6.84
C GLY A 108 -1.35 -10.49 8.03
N LYS A 109 -2.05 -11.62 7.80
CA LYS A 109 -2.46 -12.53 8.88
C LYS A 109 -1.66 -13.81 8.86
N ASN A 110 -1.43 -14.34 10.06
CA ASN A 110 -0.79 -15.63 10.28
C ASN A 110 -1.75 -16.81 9.99
N ASP A 111 -1.29 -18.04 10.21
CA ASP A 111 -2.08 -19.26 9.99
C ASP A 111 -3.32 -19.35 10.90
N ASN A 112 -3.30 -18.68 12.05
CA ASN A 112 -4.43 -18.63 12.99
C ASN A 112 -5.43 -17.50 12.66
N GLY A 113 -5.17 -16.70 11.59
CA GLY A 113 -6.01 -15.57 11.20
C GLY A 113 -5.78 -14.30 12.01
N ALA A 114 -4.79 -14.28 12.91
CA ALA A 114 -4.40 -13.09 13.65
C ALA A 114 -3.47 -12.20 12.83
N PRO A 115 -3.56 -10.85 12.93
CA PRO A 115 -2.60 -9.96 12.32
C PRO A 115 -1.18 -10.26 12.79
N VAL A 116 -0.20 -10.17 11.89
CA VAL A 116 1.22 -10.23 12.25
C VAL A 116 1.70 -8.83 12.63
N ASP A 117 2.88 -8.76 13.24
CA ASP A 117 3.53 -7.48 13.53
C ASP A 117 3.89 -6.75 12.23
N GLU A 118 3.93 -5.44 12.29
CA GLU A 118 4.41 -4.63 11.19
C GLU A 118 5.89 -4.83 10.96
N GLY A 119 6.32 -4.83 9.70
CA GLY A 119 7.72 -5.07 9.41
C GLY A 119 7.98 -5.65 8.03
N VAL A 120 9.19 -6.20 7.89
CA VAL A 120 9.68 -6.77 6.64
C VAL A 120 9.51 -8.28 6.64
N TYR A 121 9.01 -8.79 5.53
CA TYR A 121 8.70 -10.20 5.30
C TYR A 121 9.32 -10.69 3.99
N SER A 122 9.43 -12.00 3.88
CA SER A 122 9.80 -12.70 2.65
C SER A 122 8.80 -13.81 2.37
N TYR A 123 8.53 -14.04 1.10
CA TYR A 123 7.74 -15.16 0.60
C TYR A 123 8.68 -16.12 -0.14
N LYS A 124 8.68 -17.40 0.22
CA LYS A 124 9.45 -18.46 -0.42
C LYS A 124 8.52 -19.59 -0.82
N ILE A 125 8.75 -20.16 -2.01
CA ILE A 125 8.05 -21.35 -2.51
C ILE A 125 9.04 -22.43 -2.88
N GLU A 126 8.76 -23.68 -2.50
CA GLU A 126 9.61 -24.84 -2.74
C GLU A 126 8.80 -26.13 -2.96
N ALA A 127 9.35 -27.03 -3.75
CA ALA A 127 8.89 -28.40 -3.89
C ALA A 127 10.06 -29.36 -3.91
N ILE A 128 9.78 -30.57 -3.51
CA ILE A 128 10.66 -31.72 -3.67
C ILE A 128 9.78 -32.82 -4.26
N ASP A 129 10.17 -33.38 -5.43
CA ASP A 129 9.46 -34.47 -6.05
C ASP A 129 9.79 -35.83 -5.36
N ARG A 130 9.16 -36.91 -5.83
CA ARG A 130 9.39 -38.26 -5.27
C ARG A 130 10.81 -38.79 -5.48
N SER A 131 11.49 -38.25 -6.47
CA SER A 131 12.86 -38.66 -6.83
C SER A 131 13.91 -37.88 -6.03
N GLY A 132 13.47 -36.86 -5.27
CA GLY A 132 14.33 -36.02 -4.45
C GLY A 132 14.87 -34.78 -5.18
N ASN A 133 14.43 -34.52 -6.41
CA ASN A 133 14.81 -33.31 -7.12
C ASN A 133 14.10 -32.12 -6.47
N LYS A 134 14.80 -30.99 -6.40
CA LYS A 134 14.29 -29.73 -5.81
C LYS A 134 14.22 -28.64 -6.87
N ASN A 135 13.21 -27.80 -6.81
CA ASN A 135 13.19 -26.59 -7.62
C ASN A 135 14.33 -25.63 -7.21
N GLU A 136 14.72 -24.76 -8.11
CA GLU A 136 15.61 -23.65 -7.77
C GLU A 136 14.96 -22.75 -6.71
N GLN A 137 15.76 -22.16 -5.82
CA GLN A 137 15.26 -21.30 -4.78
C GLN A 137 14.55 -20.08 -5.38
N THR A 138 13.28 -19.95 -5.08
CA THR A 138 12.42 -18.90 -5.62
C THR A 138 11.74 -18.17 -4.48
N GLU A 139 12.03 -16.86 -4.37
CA GLU A 139 11.49 -16.03 -3.29
C GLU A 139 11.21 -14.59 -3.72
N VAL A 140 10.31 -13.94 -2.98
CA VAL A 140 10.09 -12.50 -2.99
C VAL A 140 10.54 -11.94 -1.65
N THR A 141 11.48 -11.02 -1.67
CA THR A 141 12.01 -10.36 -0.45
C THR A 141 11.56 -8.92 -0.35
N ASN A 142 11.83 -8.28 0.82
CA ASN A 142 11.50 -6.89 1.09
C ASN A 142 10.00 -6.58 0.94
N ILE A 143 9.15 -7.49 1.40
CA ILE A 143 7.72 -7.27 1.53
C ILE A 143 7.51 -6.49 2.82
N ILE A 144 6.87 -5.33 2.74
CA ILE A 144 6.61 -4.47 3.90
C ILE A 144 5.12 -4.52 4.24
N TYR A 145 4.81 -5.08 5.39
CA TYR A 145 3.48 -4.98 5.99
C TYR A 145 3.44 -3.77 6.92
N ASP A 146 2.54 -2.83 6.64
CA ASP A 146 2.40 -1.56 7.33
C ASP A 146 0.90 -1.22 7.43
N ALA A 147 0.31 -1.53 8.55
CA ALA A 147 -1.09 -1.25 8.88
C ALA A 147 -1.23 -0.10 9.91
N ILE A 148 -0.14 0.62 10.22
CA ILE A 148 -0.15 1.73 11.18
C ILE A 148 -1.15 2.80 10.74
N PRO A 149 -2.17 3.14 11.57
CA PRO A 149 -3.10 4.21 11.26
C PRO A 149 -2.40 5.56 11.16
N ARG A 150 -2.70 6.31 10.12
CA ARG A 150 -2.20 7.67 9.91
C ARG A 150 -3.35 8.65 9.88
N SER A 151 -3.12 9.84 10.39
CA SER A 151 -4.10 10.91 10.41
C SER A 151 -3.47 12.24 10.01
N VAL A 152 -4.31 13.14 9.56
CA VAL A 152 -3.99 14.55 9.35
C VAL A 152 -4.93 15.41 10.17
N ASN A 153 -4.44 16.54 10.67
CA ASN A 153 -5.24 17.56 11.32
C ASN A 153 -5.05 18.90 10.63
N MET A 154 -6.07 19.74 10.70
CA MET A 154 -6.07 21.06 10.11
C MET A 154 -6.86 22.03 11.00
N LEU A 155 -6.25 23.17 11.30
CA LEU A 155 -6.87 24.29 11.94
C LEU A 155 -6.93 25.46 10.96
N VAL A 156 -8.07 26.10 10.87
CA VAL A 156 -8.28 27.29 10.06
C VAL A 156 -8.58 28.45 11.02
N LYS A 157 -7.78 29.50 10.91
CA LYS A 157 -7.94 30.72 11.71
C LYS A 157 -8.48 31.85 10.83
N GLU A 158 -9.20 32.81 11.47
CA GLU A 158 -9.68 34.03 10.84
C GLU A 158 -10.80 33.81 9.80
N SER A 159 -11.63 32.79 9.99
CA SER A 159 -12.86 32.60 9.22
C SER A 159 -14.07 33.17 10.03
N PRO A 160 -14.96 33.98 9.43
CA PRO A 160 -14.89 34.53 8.09
C PRO A 160 -13.72 35.51 7.91
N PHE A 161 -13.17 35.58 6.68
CA PHE A 161 -12.13 36.52 6.30
C PHE A 161 -12.56 37.35 5.07
N SER A 162 -11.89 38.49 4.87
CA SER A 162 -12.31 39.51 3.93
C SER A 162 -11.12 39.98 3.09
N PRO A 163 -10.79 39.29 1.99
CA PRO A 163 -9.63 39.61 1.15
C PRO A 163 -9.88 40.83 0.26
N ASN A 164 -10.29 41.98 0.88
CA ASN A 164 -10.62 43.24 0.20
C ASN A 164 -9.43 44.20 0.07
N GLY A 165 -8.33 43.98 0.83
CA GLY A 165 -7.10 44.76 0.79
C GLY A 165 -7.09 45.92 1.79
N ASP A 166 -7.93 45.89 2.81
CA ASP A 166 -8.01 46.97 3.84
C ASP A 166 -7.04 46.73 5.03
N GLY A 167 -6.29 45.64 5.02
CA GLY A 167 -5.35 45.23 6.06
C GLY A 167 -5.99 44.48 7.23
N ILE A 168 -7.30 44.21 7.17
CA ILE A 168 -8.05 43.54 8.24
C ILE A 168 -8.62 42.20 7.76
N ARG A 169 -8.05 41.09 8.23
CA ARG A 169 -8.47 39.72 7.84
C ARG A 169 -8.43 39.47 6.32
N ASP A 170 -7.44 40.06 5.64
CA ASP A 170 -7.26 39.89 4.20
C ASP A 170 -6.78 38.48 3.82
N THR A 171 -6.27 37.71 4.79
CA THR A 171 -5.77 36.39 4.58
C THR A 171 -6.36 35.42 5.58
N LEU A 172 -6.36 34.14 5.20
CA LEU A 172 -6.75 33.01 6.02
C LEU A 172 -5.54 32.13 6.30
N THR A 173 -5.26 31.83 7.57
CA THR A 173 -4.17 30.90 7.93
C THR A 173 -4.71 29.49 8.06
N ILE A 174 -4.14 28.59 7.28
CA ILE A 174 -4.42 27.15 7.31
C ILE A 174 -3.23 26.47 7.96
N SER A 175 -3.35 26.06 9.23
CA SER A 175 -2.31 25.31 9.94
C SER A 175 -2.55 23.80 9.75
N THR A 176 -1.50 23.07 9.40
CA THR A 176 -1.57 21.63 9.15
C THR A 176 -0.75 20.86 10.15
N VAL A 177 -1.24 19.69 10.57
CA VAL A 177 -0.52 18.77 11.46
C VAL A 177 -0.62 17.36 10.89
N MET A 178 0.54 16.75 10.69
CA MET A 178 0.70 15.37 10.27
C MET A 178 1.57 14.64 11.32
N PRO A 179 0.98 13.98 12.32
CA PRO A 179 1.73 13.37 13.42
C PRO A 179 2.71 12.30 12.98
N ASN A 180 2.38 11.56 11.91
CA ASN A 180 3.23 10.55 11.30
C ASN A 180 3.22 10.72 9.78
N SER A 181 4.36 11.12 9.22
CA SER A 181 4.57 11.28 7.78
C SER A 181 5.35 10.13 7.13
N SER A 182 5.64 9.06 7.86
CA SER A 182 6.36 7.90 7.33
C SER A 182 5.57 7.28 6.18
N GLY A 183 6.23 7.03 5.06
CA GLY A 183 5.59 6.47 3.87
C GLY A 183 4.67 7.44 3.11
N LEU A 184 4.72 8.74 3.42
CA LEU A 184 3.96 9.74 2.66
C LEU A 184 4.38 9.73 1.19
N GLU A 185 3.41 9.54 0.29
CA GLU A 185 3.62 9.64 -1.16
C GLU A 185 3.32 11.06 -1.65
N LYS A 186 2.19 11.60 -1.22
CA LYS A 186 1.77 12.96 -1.58
C LYS A 186 0.71 13.49 -0.64
N TRP A 187 0.58 14.80 -0.61
CA TRP A 187 -0.52 15.49 0.04
C TRP A 187 -1.10 16.56 -0.88
N GLU A 188 -2.32 16.94 -0.59
CA GLU A 188 -3.06 17.95 -1.31
C GLU A 188 -3.94 18.74 -0.33
N ILE A 189 -3.92 20.08 -0.45
CA ILE A 189 -4.86 20.96 0.22
C ILE A 189 -5.62 21.73 -0.84
N CYS A 190 -6.94 21.53 -0.89
CA CYS A 190 -7.82 22.16 -1.88
C CYS A 190 -8.80 23.12 -1.21
N ILE A 191 -9.01 24.28 -1.82
CA ILE A 191 -10.12 25.18 -1.54
C ILE A 191 -11.22 24.86 -2.56
N LEU A 192 -12.34 24.35 -2.08
CA LEU A 192 -13.48 23.92 -2.90
C LEU A 192 -14.64 24.89 -2.74
N ASP A 193 -15.33 25.23 -3.81
CA ASP A 193 -16.59 25.96 -3.77
C ASP A 193 -17.78 25.07 -3.35
N ALA A 194 -18.97 25.64 -3.28
CA ALA A 194 -20.20 24.96 -2.89
C ALA A 194 -20.57 23.79 -3.84
N SER A 195 -20.07 23.81 -5.09
CA SER A 195 -20.25 22.72 -6.05
C SER A 195 -19.15 21.66 -5.96
N SER A 196 -18.24 21.76 -4.98
CA SER A 196 -17.05 20.90 -4.81
C SER A 196 -16.01 21.05 -5.93
N LYS A 197 -16.05 22.15 -6.68
CA LYS A 197 -15.04 22.47 -7.68
C LYS A 197 -13.84 23.11 -6.99
N SER A 198 -12.63 22.62 -7.33
CA SER A 198 -11.38 23.19 -6.83
C SER A 198 -11.17 24.60 -7.39
N GLN A 199 -10.94 25.56 -6.52
CA GLN A 199 -10.62 26.94 -6.82
C GLN A 199 -9.11 27.20 -6.63
N LYS A 200 -8.49 26.57 -5.63
CA LYS A 200 -7.06 26.66 -5.33
C LYS A 200 -6.56 25.35 -4.78
N SER A 201 -5.36 24.94 -5.19
CA SER A 201 -4.72 23.69 -4.72
C SER A 201 -3.27 23.93 -4.33
N TYR A 202 -2.86 23.29 -3.26
CA TYR A 202 -1.47 23.18 -2.81
C TYR A 202 -1.10 21.72 -2.77
N LEU A 203 0.02 21.34 -3.39
CA LEU A 203 0.43 19.96 -3.59
C LEU A 203 1.86 19.76 -3.13
N GLY A 204 2.19 18.55 -2.66
CA GLY A 204 3.56 18.19 -2.34
C GLY A 204 3.75 16.70 -2.11
N THR A 205 5.03 16.29 -2.12
CA THR A 205 5.48 14.91 -1.90
C THR A 205 6.37 14.77 -0.66
N THR A 206 6.73 15.90 -0.05
CA THR A 206 7.41 15.95 1.25
C THR A 206 6.42 16.34 2.34
N LYS A 207 6.86 16.44 3.61
CA LYS A 207 5.98 16.90 4.69
C LYS A 207 5.24 18.18 4.27
N ALA A 208 3.93 18.23 4.53
CA ALA A 208 3.15 19.46 4.31
C ALA A 208 3.71 20.61 5.14
N PRO A 209 3.69 21.87 4.63
CA PRO A 209 4.09 23.02 5.41
C PRO A 209 3.20 23.16 6.65
N ASP A 210 3.78 23.61 7.76
CA ASP A 210 3.03 23.76 9.01
C ASP A 210 1.92 24.82 8.89
N GLU A 211 2.11 25.82 8.00
CA GLU A 211 1.14 26.87 7.72
C GLU A 211 1.10 27.21 6.22
N ILE A 212 -0.09 27.48 5.72
CA ILE A 212 -0.37 28.05 4.41
C ILE A 212 -1.20 29.30 4.60
N ILE A 213 -0.77 30.39 3.96
CA ILE A 213 -1.51 31.64 3.93
C ILE A 213 -2.31 31.70 2.63
N PHE A 214 -3.63 31.72 2.77
CA PHE A 214 -4.57 31.83 1.66
C PHE A 214 -5.09 33.26 1.54
N ASP A 215 -4.93 33.86 0.38
CA ASP A 215 -5.23 35.27 0.05
C ASP A 215 -6.61 35.47 -0.60
N GLY A 216 -7.45 34.44 -0.64
CA GLY A 216 -8.77 34.51 -1.26
C GLY A 216 -8.77 34.52 -2.79
N THR A 217 -7.65 34.15 -3.45
CA THR A 217 -7.58 34.06 -4.90
C THR A 217 -7.65 32.63 -5.41
N ASN A 218 -8.18 32.43 -6.62
CA ASN A 218 -8.15 31.13 -7.29
C ASN A 218 -6.78 30.87 -7.95
N GLU A 219 -6.64 29.72 -8.67
CA GLU A 219 -5.40 29.35 -9.37
C GLU A 219 -4.95 30.39 -10.41
N SER A 220 -5.88 31.15 -10.98
CA SER A 220 -5.58 32.22 -11.95
C SER A 220 -5.29 33.58 -11.29
N GLY A 221 -5.22 33.66 -9.96
CA GLY A 221 -5.01 34.91 -9.23
C GLY A 221 -6.25 35.81 -9.15
N LEU A 222 -7.43 35.33 -9.58
CA LEU A 222 -8.67 36.07 -9.48
C LEU A 222 -9.29 35.92 -8.08
N LYS A 223 -9.79 37.01 -7.49
CA LYS A 223 -10.49 36.96 -6.21
C LYS A 223 -11.71 36.04 -6.28
N LEU A 224 -11.89 35.23 -5.26
CA LEU A 224 -13.09 34.44 -5.08
C LEU A 224 -14.27 35.32 -4.64
N LEU A 225 -15.47 34.90 -4.99
CA LEU A 225 -16.69 35.58 -4.61
C LEU A 225 -17.00 35.31 -3.13
N ASP A 226 -17.83 36.20 -2.54
CA ASP A 226 -18.38 36.01 -1.21
C ASP A 226 -19.18 34.71 -1.16
N GLY A 227 -19.05 33.98 -0.06
CA GLY A 227 -19.73 32.72 0.12
C GLY A 227 -18.95 31.71 0.95
N ASP A 228 -19.54 30.51 1.05
CA ASP A 228 -18.97 29.40 1.80
C ASP A 228 -18.13 28.51 0.89
N TYR A 229 -16.97 28.17 1.39
CA TYR A 229 -15.99 27.27 0.77
C TYR A 229 -15.58 26.17 1.75
N LYS A 230 -14.96 25.14 1.22
CA LYS A 230 -14.44 24.03 2.00
C LYS A 230 -12.94 23.88 1.75
N VAL A 231 -12.15 23.92 2.80
CA VAL A 231 -10.74 23.52 2.75
C VAL A 231 -10.67 22.04 3.04
N THR A 232 -10.03 21.26 2.16
CA THR A 232 -9.81 19.82 2.35
C THR A 232 -8.31 19.54 2.35
N PHE A 233 -7.82 18.88 3.38
CA PHE A 233 -6.45 18.38 3.46
C PHE A 233 -6.47 16.86 3.33
N LYS A 234 -5.82 16.33 2.30
CA LYS A 234 -5.70 14.91 1.98
C LYS A 234 -4.23 14.51 1.94
N ALA A 235 -3.88 13.40 2.59
CA ALA A 235 -2.57 12.79 2.50
C ALA A 235 -2.70 11.32 2.06
N MET A 236 -1.82 10.87 1.17
CA MET A 236 -1.77 9.52 0.64
C MET A 236 -0.44 8.87 1.00
N PHE A 237 -0.50 7.62 1.43
CA PHE A 237 0.65 6.86 1.92
C PHE A 237 0.92 5.63 1.05
N ASN A 238 2.18 5.21 1.00
CA ASN A 238 2.66 4.10 0.16
C ASN A 238 2.05 2.73 0.52
N ASN A 239 1.55 2.58 1.76
CA ASN A 239 0.81 1.38 2.21
C ASN A 239 -0.66 1.35 1.73
N GLY A 240 -1.09 2.37 0.96
CA GLY A 240 -2.44 2.51 0.42
C GLY A 240 -3.40 3.33 1.28
N GLN A 241 -3.00 3.78 2.46
CA GLN A 241 -3.85 4.59 3.33
C GLN A 241 -4.04 6.00 2.77
N GLU A 242 -5.25 6.52 2.92
CA GLU A 242 -5.58 7.93 2.77
C GLU A 242 -6.03 8.50 4.11
N ALA A 243 -5.54 9.69 4.45
CA ALA A 243 -6.01 10.48 5.58
C ALA A 243 -6.60 11.79 5.05
N VAL A 244 -7.83 12.13 5.44
CA VAL A 244 -8.55 13.29 4.93
C VAL A 244 -9.22 14.03 6.08
N ILE A 245 -9.13 15.36 6.05
CA ILE A 245 -9.88 16.25 6.94
C ILE A 245 -10.39 17.45 6.16
N SER A 246 -11.54 18.00 6.53
CA SER A 246 -12.11 19.20 5.91
C SER A 246 -12.56 20.22 6.96
N ARG A 247 -12.53 21.49 6.59
CA ARG A 247 -13.04 22.62 7.37
C ARG A 247 -13.81 23.56 6.45
N ASN A 248 -14.91 24.11 6.94
CA ASN A 248 -15.62 25.14 6.23
C ASN A 248 -14.97 26.50 6.52
N ILE A 249 -14.97 27.36 5.53
CA ILE A 249 -14.52 28.74 5.59
C ILE A 249 -15.54 29.63 4.89
N THR A 250 -15.59 30.91 5.27
CA THR A 250 -16.47 31.87 4.62
C THR A 250 -15.65 33.07 4.17
N ILE A 251 -15.82 33.47 2.92
CA ILE A 251 -15.32 34.73 2.35
C ILE A 251 -16.44 35.73 2.44
N ASP A 252 -16.17 36.90 3.04
CA ASP A 252 -17.12 38.02 3.17
C ASP A 252 -16.39 39.32 2.93
N ASN A 253 -16.44 39.84 1.70
CA ASN A 253 -15.86 41.10 1.27
C ASN A 253 -16.84 42.28 1.47
N THR A 254 -17.97 42.05 2.14
CA THR A 254 -18.97 43.11 2.36
C THR A 254 -18.32 44.26 3.10
N GLU A 255 -18.32 45.43 2.51
CA GLU A 255 -17.84 46.65 3.18
C GLU A 255 -18.63 46.85 4.48
N LYS A 256 -17.90 46.97 5.60
CA LYS A 256 -18.54 47.37 6.86
C LYS A 256 -19.23 48.70 6.65
N GLY A 257 -20.52 48.78 6.92
CA GLY A 257 -21.32 50.00 6.76
C GLY A 257 -20.63 51.17 7.43
N LYS A 258 -20.44 52.28 6.70
CA LYS A 258 -19.90 53.52 7.23
C LYS A 258 -20.93 54.09 8.19
N VAL A 259 -20.60 54.19 9.47
CA VAL A 259 -21.42 54.88 10.44
C VAL A 259 -21.21 56.40 10.24
N TRP A 260 -22.17 57.05 9.65
CA TRP A 260 -22.18 58.50 9.55
C TRP A 260 -22.70 59.07 10.86
N ILE A 261 -21.83 59.68 11.67
CA ILE A 261 -22.25 60.50 12.81
C ILE A 261 -22.65 61.84 12.24
N ALA A 262 -23.94 62.04 12.03
CA ALA A 262 -24.49 63.39 11.71
C ALA A 262 -24.25 64.29 12.92
N ARG A 263 -23.36 65.29 12.80
CA ARG A 263 -23.25 66.37 13.79
C ARG A 263 -24.54 67.15 13.78
N ARG A 264 -25.43 66.89 14.74
CA ARG A 264 -26.54 67.83 15.01
C ARG A 264 -25.94 69.13 15.62
N LYS A 265 -26.04 70.24 14.90
CA LYS A 265 -25.83 71.58 15.50
C LYS A 265 -26.95 71.84 16.51
N PHE A 266 -26.61 71.80 17.78
CA PHE A 266 -27.52 72.28 18.79
C PHE A 266 -27.51 73.80 18.73
N TYR A 267 -28.62 74.45 18.30
CA TYR A 267 -28.84 75.83 18.49
C TYR A 267 -29.31 75.99 19.92
N GLN A 268 -28.59 76.82 20.73
CA GLN A 268 -29.00 77.23 22.06
C GLN A 268 -30.09 78.25 21.90
N ILE A 269 -31.34 77.90 22.21
CA ILE A 269 -32.45 78.80 22.31
C ILE A 269 -32.41 79.37 23.74
N SER A 270 -31.93 80.62 23.93
CA SER A 270 -32.07 81.36 25.19
C SER A 270 -33.45 81.89 25.25
N MET A 271 -34.32 81.32 26.08
CA MET A 271 -35.58 81.96 26.48
C MET A 271 -35.25 82.99 27.54
N ARG A 272 -35.49 84.26 27.21
CA ARG A 272 -35.56 85.35 28.18
C ARG A 272 -37.00 85.42 28.70
N MET A 273 -37.21 85.10 29.99
CA MET A 273 -38.44 85.45 30.64
C MET A 273 -38.37 86.98 31.02
N VAL A 274 -39.35 87.76 30.59
CA VAL A 274 -39.57 89.09 31.03
C VAL A 274 -40.76 89.04 31.97
N TRP A 275 -40.56 89.59 33.17
CA TRP A 275 -41.58 89.82 34.18
C TRP A 275 -42.39 91.12 33.85
#